data_2af62dd9b5e74f278e3f8e652f0c5a24
#
_entry.id   2af62dd9b5e74f278e3f8e652f0c5a24
#
_cell.length_a   1.000
_cell.length_b   1.000
_cell.length_c   1.000
_cell.angle_alpha   90.00
_cell.angle_beta   90.00
_cell.angle_gamma   90.00
#
_symmetry.space_group_name_H-M   'P 1'
#
loop_
_entity.id
_entity.type
_entity.pdbx_description
1 polymer ?
#
loop_
_entity_poly.entity_id
_entity_poly.type
_entity_poly.pdbx_seq_one_letter_code
_entity_poly.pdbx_strand_id
1 'polypeptide(L)'
;MAYEREMHGSARAATPVARERAVMVAPARFGDLWAVARLQRRAFGPALAYGRATLLVLWLLPQVRFLVARDGERIVGCAIGDRQGKDGRVINLCVDPSDRRRGIGTLLLRAAEGALPAGNVLLMVEEDNVGARALYKREGYGQVGTAQHYYGRGHHGVWMQKQRTADRPPKLRV
;
A
#
# COMPACT_ATOMS: atom_id res chain seq x y z
N MET A 1 -59.51 -43.88 12.86
CA MET A 1 -59.19 -42.59 13.49
C MET A 1 -57.75 -42.25 13.17
N ALA A 2 -57.58 -41.38 12.23
CA ALA A 2 -56.27 -40.91 11.70
C ALA A 2 -55.71 -39.84 12.64
N TYR A 3 -54.39 -39.87 12.85
CA TYR A 3 -53.65 -38.77 13.43
C TYR A 3 -52.47 -38.48 12.51
N GLU A 4 -52.69 -37.53 11.62
CA GLU A 4 -51.62 -36.90 10.83
C GLU A 4 -50.87 -35.92 11.72
N ARG A 5 -49.58 -36.13 11.89
CA ARG A 5 -48.66 -35.12 12.44
C ARG A 5 -47.93 -34.44 11.29
N GLU A 6 -48.31 -33.20 11.03
CA GLU A 6 -47.56 -32.29 10.17
C GLU A 6 -46.21 -31.95 10.83
N MET A 7 -45.14 -32.35 10.17
CA MET A 7 -43.79 -31.92 10.53
C MET A 7 -43.47 -30.66 9.72
N HIS A 8 -43.61 -29.50 10.35
CA HIS A 8 -43.10 -28.24 9.82
C HIS A 8 -41.57 -28.24 9.89
N GLY A 9 -40.94 -28.59 8.77
CA GLY A 9 -39.49 -28.36 8.57
C GLY A 9 -39.21 -26.88 8.38
N SER A 10 -38.76 -26.21 9.45
CA SER A 10 -38.21 -24.85 9.36
C SER A 10 -36.92 -24.89 8.55
N ALA A 11 -36.98 -24.52 7.28
CA ALA A 11 -35.82 -24.27 6.45
C ALA A 11 -35.11 -23.00 7.01
N ARG A 12 -34.07 -23.20 7.77
CA ARG A 12 -33.11 -22.12 8.11
C ARG A 12 -32.52 -21.60 6.82
N ALA A 13 -32.94 -20.40 6.42
CA ALA A 13 -32.31 -19.65 5.36
C ALA A 13 -30.83 -19.45 5.70
N ALA A 14 -29.94 -20.07 4.93
CA ALA A 14 -28.51 -19.85 5.03
C ALA A 14 -28.24 -18.38 4.68
N THR A 15 -27.79 -17.62 5.67
CA THR A 15 -27.28 -16.25 5.46
C THR A 15 -26.17 -16.33 4.42
N PRO A 16 -26.23 -15.58 3.31
CA PRO A 16 -25.16 -15.61 2.33
C PRO A 16 -23.88 -15.11 3.01
N VAL A 17 -22.90 -16.00 3.14
CA VAL A 17 -21.54 -15.63 3.54
C VAL A 17 -21.06 -14.58 2.53
N ALA A 18 -20.95 -13.34 2.99
CA ALA A 18 -20.41 -12.25 2.17
C ALA A 18 -19.04 -12.71 1.67
N ARG A 19 -18.92 -13.01 0.39
CA ARG A 19 -17.62 -13.29 -0.24
C ARG A 19 -16.73 -12.14 0.07
N GLU A 20 -15.72 -12.37 0.88
CA GLU A 20 -14.66 -11.41 1.16
C GLU A 20 -14.04 -10.99 -0.18
N ARG A 21 -14.41 -9.81 -0.64
CA ARG A 21 -13.90 -9.30 -1.93
C ARG A 21 -12.41 -9.11 -1.79
N ALA A 22 -11.65 -9.82 -2.60
CA ALA A 22 -10.20 -9.68 -2.63
C ALA A 22 -9.82 -8.24 -3.00
N VAL A 23 -8.98 -7.62 -2.19
CA VAL A 23 -8.43 -6.30 -2.51
C VAL A 23 -7.50 -6.43 -3.71
N MET A 24 -7.74 -5.63 -4.74
CA MET A 24 -6.94 -5.60 -5.97
C MET A 24 -6.07 -4.35 -6.01
N VAL A 25 -4.81 -4.50 -6.47
CA VAL A 25 -3.91 -3.37 -6.73
C VAL A 25 -3.78 -3.17 -8.24
N ALA A 26 -3.95 -1.94 -8.67
CA ALA A 26 -3.86 -1.56 -10.08
C ALA A 26 -3.26 -0.14 -10.24
N PRO A 27 -2.77 0.24 -11.43
CA PRO A 27 -2.40 1.62 -11.72
C PRO A 27 -3.57 2.58 -11.49
N ALA A 28 -3.26 3.74 -10.90
CA ALA A 28 -4.23 4.79 -10.66
C ALA A 28 -4.72 5.40 -11.97
N ARG A 29 -6.03 5.62 -12.08
CA ARG A 29 -6.66 6.33 -13.18
C ARG A 29 -6.85 7.80 -12.80
N PHE A 30 -7.02 8.68 -13.77
CA PHE A 30 -7.28 10.10 -13.52
C PHE A 30 -8.42 10.33 -12.52
N GLY A 31 -9.54 9.62 -12.69
CA GLY A 31 -10.71 9.72 -11.80
C GLY A 31 -10.45 9.31 -10.35
N ASP A 32 -9.36 8.58 -10.09
CA ASP A 32 -9.02 8.11 -8.75
C ASP A 32 -8.41 9.21 -7.87
N LEU A 33 -7.82 10.24 -8.50
CA LEU A 33 -7.05 11.28 -7.80
C LEU A 33 -7.87 12.00 -6.72
N TRP A 34 -9.19 12.15 -6.92
CA TRP A 34 -10.09 12.74 -5.93
C TRP A 34 -10.27 11.85 -4.69
N ALA A 35 -10.46 10.55 -4.93
CA ALA A 35 -10.59 9.56 -3.86
C ALA A 35 -9.26 9.40 -3.11
N VAL A 36 -8.13 9.40 -3.83
CA VAL A 36 -6.79 9.36 -3.22
C VAL A 36 -6.52 10.61 -2.39
N ALA A 37 -6.88 11.80 -2.86
CA ALA A 37 -6.71 13.03 -2.08
C ALA A 37 -7.50 13.00 -0.75
N ARG A 38 -8.70 12.41 -0.76
CA ARG A 38 -9.48 12.20 0.48
C ARG A 38 -8.83 11.15 1.40
N LEU A 39 -8.36 10.06 0.81
CA LEU A 39 -7.64 9.00 1.51
C LEU A 39 -6.38 9.55 2.20
N GLN A 40 -5.56 10.33 1.50
CA GLN A 40 -4.35 10.97 2.02
C GLN A 40 -4.64 11.80 3.27
N ARG A 41 -5.70 12.63 3.23
CA ARG A 41 -6.09 13.46 4.39
C ARG A 41 -6.52 12.63 5.61
N ARG A 42 -7.20 11.49 5.37
CA ARG A 42 -7.58 10.58 6.47
C ARG A 42 -6.38 9.82 7.04
N ALA A 43 -5.42 9.46 6.18
CA ALA A 43 -4.28 8.65 6.58
C ALA A 43 -3.17 9.44 7.28
N PHE A 44 -2.89 10.67 6.82
CA PHE A 44 -1.75 11.49 7.27
C PHE A 44 -2.15 12.81 7.93
N GLY A 45 -3.45 13.16 7.91
CA GLY A 45 -3.89 14.48 8.32
C GLY A 45 -3.56 15.58 7.28
N PRO A 46 -4.04 16.82 7.49
CA PRO A 46 -3.96 17.88 6.48
C PRO A 46 -2.53 18.38 6.21
N ALA A 47 -1.63 18.32 7.19
CA ALA A 47 -0.28 18.83 7.08
C ALA A 47 0.65 18.00 6.18
N LEU A 48 0.48 16.66 6.18
CA LEU A 48 1.35 15.73 5.45
C LEU A 48 0.66 15.12 4.21
N ALA A 49 -0.63 15.37 4.03
CA ALA A 49 -1.38 14.83 2.91
C ALA A 49 -1.02 15.55 1.60
N TYR A 50 -0.77 14.77 0.54
CA TYR A 50 -0.62 15.34 -0.79
C TYR A 50 -1.95 15.94 -1.28
N GLY A 51 -1.89 17.21 -1.69
CA GLY A 51 -3.01 17.88 -2.33
C GLY A 51 -3.28 17.36 -3.75
N ARG A 52 -4.45 17.73 -4.29
CA ARG A 52 -4.85 17.29 -5.64
C ARG A 52 -3.88 17.69 -6.74
N ALA A 53 -3.33 18.90 -6.66
CA ALA A 53 -2.33 19.37 -7.63
C ALA A 53 -1.06 18.52 -7.60
N THR A 54 -0.54 18.23 -6.41
CA THR A 54 0.62 17.36 -6.24
C THR A 54 0.36 15.95 -6.79
N LEU A 55 -0.82 15.37 -6.48
CA LEU A 55 -1.19 14.04 -6.97
C LEU A 55 -1.31 14.02 -8.50
N LEU A 56 -1.87 15.08 -9.10
CA LEU A 56 -1.96 15.22 -10.55
C LEU A 56 -0.57 15.29 -11.20
N VAL A 57 0.32 16.10 -10.65
CA VAL A 57 1.71 16.20 -11.14
C VAL A 57 2.40 14.85 -11.06
N LEU A 58 2.32 14.16 -9.92
CA LEU A 58 2.92 12.84 -9.74
C LEU A 58 2.34 11.80 -10.72
N TRP A 59 1.04 11.87 -10.99
CA TRP A 59 0.36 10.96 -11.91
C TRP A 59 0.79 11.18 -13.38
N LEU A 60 1.11 12.42 -13.77
CA LEU A 60 1.55 12.78 -15.12
C LEU A 60 3.03 12.45 -15.39
N LEU A 61 3.85 12.28 -14.33
CA LEU A 61 5.29 12.05 -14.48
C LEU A 61 5.58 10.61 -14.96
N PRO A 62 6.27 10.40 -16.08
CA PRO A 62 6.48 9.08 -16.68
C PRO A 62 7.36 8.16 -15.83
N GLN A 63 8.25 8.73 -14.99
CA GLN A 63 9.09 7.97 -14.05
C GLN A 63 8.36 7.54 -12.77
N VAL A 64 7.14 8.03 -12.53
CA VAL A 64 6.36 7.72 -11.35
C VAL A 64 5.45 6.51 -11.60
N ARG A 65 5.36 5.64 -10.62
CA ARG A 65 4.41 4.52 -10.55
C ARG A 65 3.40 4.83 -9.48
N PHE A 66 2.17 5.08 -9.90
CA PHE A 66 1.07 5.43 -9.02
C PHE A 66 0.05 4.28 -8.99
N LEU A 67 -0.07 3.60 -7.85
CA LEU A 67 -0.91 2.44 -7.66
C LEU A 67 -2.00 2.73 -6.64
N VAL A 68 -3.16 2.10 -6.81
CA VAL A 68 -4.29 2.14 -5.86
C VAL A 68 -4.71 0.73 -5.49
N ALA A 69 -5.08 0.53 -4.22
CA ALA A 69 -5.74 -0.68 -3.74
C ALA A 69 -7.24 -0.44 -3.71
N ARG A 70 -8.01 -1.36 -4.30
CA ARG A 70 -9.48 -1.30 -4.38
C ARG A 70 -10.11 -2.48 -3.66
N ASP A 71 -11.13 -2.18 -2.88
CA ASP A 71 -12.07 -3.14 -2.30
C ASP A 71 -13.43 -2.88 -2.99
N GLY A 72 -13.73 -3.64 -4.04
CA GLY A 72 -14.79 -3.30 -5.00
C GLY A 72 -14.50 -1.95 -5.67
N GLU A 73 -15.44 -1.02 -5.61
CA GLU A 73 -15.31 0.32 -6.17
C GLU A 73 -14.57 1.31 -5.25
N ARG A 74 -14.35 0.95 -3.99
CA ARG A 74 -13.75 1.83 -2.99
C ARG A 74 -12.23 1.76 -3.02
N ILE A 75 -11.56 2.92 -3.12
CA ILE A 75 -10.12 3.01 -2.94
C ILE A 75 -9.82 2.99 -1.44
N VAL A 76 -9.07 1.98 -1.01
CA VAL A 76 -8.72 1.70 0.39
C VAL A 76 -7.25 1.95 0.70
N GLY A 77 -6.43 2.19 -0.31
CA GLY A 77 -5.01 2.51 -0.15
C GLY A 77 -4.38 3.00 -1.45
N CYS A 78 -3.21 3.59 -1.34
CA CYS A 78 -2.37 3.91 -2.50
C CYS A 78 -0.88 3.75 -2.18
N ALA A 79 -0.09 3.53 -3.23
CA ALA A 79 1.36 3.57 -3.20
C ALA A 79 1.87 4.38 -4.39
N ILE A 80 2.85 5.24 -4.13
CA ILE A 80 3.49 6.05 -5.16
C ILE A 80 4.99 5.82 -5.04
N GLY A 81 5.62 5.45 -6.14
CA GLY A 81 7.06 5.29 -6.23
C GLY A 81 7.62 5.93 -7.47
N ASP A 82 8.89 6.24 -7.47
CA ASP A 82 9.59 6.79 -8.61
C ASP A 82 10.89 6.04 -8.92
N ARG A 83 11.32 6.19 -10.16
CA ARG A 83 12.57 5.63 -10.64
C ARG A 83 13.73 6.56 -10.29
N GLN A 84 14.78 6.00 -9.69
CA GLN A 84 16.04 6.67 -9.35
C GLN A 84 17.22 5.97 -10.04
N GLY A 85 17.39 6.21 -11.36
CA GLY A 85 18.37 5.48 -12.16
C GLY A 85 18.03 3.98 -12.24
N LYS A 86 18.92 3.12 -11.70
CA LYS A 86 18.73 1.67 -11.57
C LYS A 86 17.92 1.27 -10.33
N ASP A 87 17.77 2.16 -9.39
CA ASP A 87 17.08 1.94 -8.11
C ASP A 87 15.66 2.51 -8.15
N GLY A 88 14.85 2.15 -7.18
CA GLY A 88 13.50 2.67 -6.98
C GLY A 88 13.36 3.37 -5.64
N ARG A 89 12.38 4.27 -5.55
CA ARG A 89 12.01 4.90 -4.29
C ARG A 89 10.50 4.85 -4.09
N VAL A 90 10.06 4.42 -2.90
CA VAL A 90 8.67 4.57 -2.49
C VAL A 90 8.54 5.90 -1.78
N ILE A 91 7.82 6.84 -2.39
CA ILE A 91 7.65 8.21 -1.89
C ILE A 91 6.39 8.42 -1.07
N ASN A 92 5.40 7.53 -1.25
CA ASN A 92 4.16 7.56 -0.48
C ASN A 92 3.55 6.16 -0.42
N LEU A 93 3.06 5.77 0.74
CA LEU A 93 2.28 4.56 0.95
C LEU A 93 1.27 4.82 2.06
N CYS A 94 -0.01 4.70 1.73
CA CYS A 94 -1.05 4.85 2.74
C CYS A 94 -2.19 3.85 2.57
N VAL A 95 -2.81 3.52 3.71
CA VAL A 95 -4.01 2.69 3.80
C VAL A 95 -5.03 3.43 4.64
N ASP A 96 -6.29 3.39 4.22
CA ASP A 96 -7.40 3.98 4.96
C ASP A 96 -7.35 3.46 6.42
N PRO A 97 -7.44 4.35 7.42
CA PRO A 97 -7.42 3.93 8.83
C PRO A 97 -8.39 2.79 9.15
N SER A 98 -9.58 2.79 8.55
CA SER A 98 -10.61 1.74 8.74
C SER A 98 -10.25 0.38 8.12
N ASP A 99 -9.29 0.35 7.18
CA ASP A 99 -8.88 -0.86 6.45
C ASP A 99 -7.48 -1.35 6.82
N ARG A 100 -6.86 -0.74 7.83
CA ARG A 100 -5.55 -1.17 8.34
C ARG A 100 -5.63 -2.60 8.91
N ARG A 101 -4.47 -3.25 9.04
CA ARG A 101 -4.30 -4.62 9.58
C ARG A 101 -4.90 -5.74 8.72
N ARG A 102 -5.37 -5.43 7.51
CA ARG A 102 -5.88 -6.38 6.51
C ARG A 102 -4.81 -6.80 5.47
N GLY A 103 -3.53 -6.52 5.70
CA GLY A 103 -2.46 -6.86 4.75
C GLY A 103 -2.32 -5.91 3.55
N ILE A 104 -3.19 -4.90 3.41
CA ILE A 104 -3.25 -4.00 2.23
C ILE A 104 -1.93 -3.23 2.05
N GLY A 105 -1.30 -2.78 3.14
CA GLY A 105 0.00 -2.10 3.08
C GLY A 105 1.10 -2.98 2.51
N THR A 106 1.14 -4.26 2.87
CA THR A 106 2.06 -5.26 2.31
C THR A 106 1.80 -5.47 0.82
N LEU A 107 0.53 -5.62 0.45
CA LEU A 107 0.13 -5.82 -0.94
C LEU A 107 0.55 -4.62 -1.82
N LEU A 108 0.29 -3.40 -1.37
CA LEU A 108 0.68 -2.16 -2.04
C LEU A 108 2.21 -2.01 -2.15
N LEU A 109 2.94 -2.30 -1.07
CA LEU A 109 4.40 -2.19 -1.06
C LEU A 109 5.02 -3.15 -2.07
N ARG A 110 4.61 -4.41 -2.06
CA ARG A 110 5.11 -5.43 -3.01
C ARG A 110 4.75 -5.09 -4.46
N ALA A 111 3.54 -4.59 -4.70
CA ALA A 111 3.13 -4.13 -6.03
C ALA A 111 3.96 -2.93 -6.50
N ALA A 112 4.23 -1.96 -5.61
CA ALA A 112 5.10 -0.82 -5.92
C ALA A 112 6.53 -1.27 -6.22
N GLU A 113 7.09 -2.18 -5.41
CA GLU A 113 8.41 -2.77 -5.66
C GLU A 113 8.48 -3.46 -7.03
N GLY A 114 7.45 -4.22 -7.40
CA GLY A 114 7.38 -4.90 -8.70
C GLY A 114 7.28 -3.94 -9.90
N ALA A 115 6.73 -2.73 -9.68
CA ALA A 115 6.61 -1.71 -10.72
C ALA A 115 7.84 -0.77 -10.83
N LEU A 116 8.78 -0.86 -9.90
CA LEU A 116 10.02 -0.09 -9.85
C LEU A 116 11.18 -0.88 -10.48
N PRO A 117 12.30 -0.21 -10.86
CA PRO A 117 13.48 -0.87 -11.39
C PRO A 117 13.99 -1.98 -10.46
N ALA A 118 14.73 -2.94 -11.01
CA ALA A 118 15.21 -4.13 -10.28
C ALA A 118 16.29 -3.86 -9.23
N GLY A 119 16.86 -2.65 -9.18
CA GLY A 119 17.84 -2.24 -8.17
C GLY A 119 17.25 -2.11 -6.76
N ASN A 120 17.98 -1.51 -5.85
CA ASN A 120 17.54 -1.31 -4.47
C ASN A 120 16.27 -0.45 -4.40
N VAL A 121 15.50 -0.62 -3.35
CA VAL A 121 14.35 0.25 -3.08
C VAL A 121 14.59 1.03 -1.80
N LEU A 122 14.49 2.35 -1.90
CA LEU A 122 14.64 3.29 -0.82
C LEU A 122 13.27 3.86 -0.42
N LEU A 123 13.08 4.14 0.86
CA LEU A 123 11.93 4.89 1.37
C LEU A 123 12.31 5.70 2.60
N MET A 124 11.48 6.69 2.93
CA MET A 124 11.57 7.41 4.19
C MET A 124 10.28 7.21 4.98
N VAL A 125 10.44 7.05 6.28
CA VAL A 125 9.33 6.91 7.23
C VAL A 125 9.59 7.76 8.46
N GLU A 126 8.53 8.32 9.04
CA GLU A 126 8.63 9.03 10.31
C GLU A 126 9.08 8.07 11.42
N GLU A 127 9.99 8.51 12.28
CA GLU A 127 10.61 7.68 13.32
C GLU A 127 9.56 7.08 14.27
N ASP A 128 8.54 7.87 14.62
CA ASP A 128 7.47 7.48 15.53
C ASP A 128 6.40 6.60 14.85
N ASN A 129 6.46 6.41 13.53
CA ASN A 129 5.52 5.54 12.82
C ASN A 129 5.91 4.05 12.97
N VAL A 130 5.72 3.54 14.20
CA VAL A 130 6.07 2.17 14.58
C VAL A 130 5.42 1.13 13.65
N GLY A 131 4.16 1.39 13.25
CA GLY A 131 3.41 0.47 12.39
C GLY A 131 4.01 0.33 10.99
N ALA A 132 4.37 1.45 10.37
CA ALA A 132 4.99 1.44 9.05
C ALA A 132 6.43 0.87 9.11
N ARG A 133 7.20 1.23 10.13
CA ARG A 133 8.56 0.68 10.33
C ARG A 133 8.53 -0.84 10.52
N ALA A 134 7.57 -1.37 11.28
CA ALA A 134 7.39 -2.81 11.44
C ALA A 134 7.02 -3.51 10.13
N LEU A 135 6.15 -2.88 9.30
CA LEU A 135 5.84 -3.36 7.96
C LEU A 135 7.11 -3.45 7.11
N TYR A 136 7.87 -2.36 7.01
CA TYR A 136 9.07 -2.30 6.17
C TYR A 136 10.14 -3.30 6.63
N LYS A 137 10.41 -3.40 7.94
CA LYS A 137 11.33 -4.42 8.48
C LYS A 137 10.93 -5.83 8.10
N ARG A 138 9.65 -6.18 8.21
CA ARG A 138 9.12 -7.50 7.84
C ARG A 138 9.26 -7.78 6.34
N GLU A 139 9.20 -6.74 5.50
CA GLU A 139 9.39 -6.84 4.06
C GLU A 139 10.87 -6.76 3.63
N GLY A 140 11.81 -6.77 4.58
CA GLY A 140 13.26 -6.86 4.31
C GLY A 140 13.98 -5.50 4.17
N TYR A 141 13.36 -4.41 4.64
CA TYR A 141 14.05 -3.11 4.68
C TYR A 141 14.89 -2.98 5.95
N GLY A 142 16.15 -2.60 5.79
CA GLY A 142 17.05 -2.17 6.86
C GLY A 142 17.10 -0.64 6.97
N GLN A 143 17.33 -0.12 8.17
CA GLN A 143 17.59 1.31 8.36
C GLN A 143 19.00 1.64 7.83
N VAL A 144 19.10 2.72 7.03
CA VAL A 144 20.37 3.15 6.42
C VAL A 144 20.75 4.59 6.80
N GLY A 145 19.87 5.33 7.46
CA GLY A 145 20.14 6.68 7.92
C GLY A 145 18.96 7.33 8.63
N THR A 146 19.18 8.52 9.16
CA THR A 146 18.16 9.38 9.76
C THR A 146 18.27 10.78 9.19
N ALA A 147 17.13 11.47 9.09
CA ALA A 147 17.06 12.88 8.69
C ALA A 147 16.37 13.67 9.81
N GLN A 148 17.15 14.53 10.46
CA GLN A 148 16.66 15.33 11.58
C GLN A 148 15.56 16.28 11.11
N HIS A 149 14.45 16.34 11.87
CA HIS A 149 13.33 17.26 11.64
C HIS A 149 12.70 17.21 10.24
N TYR A 150 12.83 16.09 9.52
CA TYR A 150 12.33 15.94 8.14
C TYR A 150 10.82 16.17 8.02
N TYR A 151 10.06 15.68 8.99
CA TYR A 151 8.59 15.84 9.05
C TYR A 151 8.14 17.04 9.91
N GLY A 152 9.07 17.90 10.30
CA GLY A 152 8.84 19.05 11.15
C GLY A 152 9.63 19.00 12.46
N ARG A 153 9.57 20.06 13.25
CA ARG A 153 10.34 20.19 14.49
C ARG A 153 10.01 19.05 15.46
N GLY A 154 11.00 18.24 15.82
CA GLY A 154 10.85 17.08 16.70
C GLY A 154 10.42 15.79 15.98
N HIS A 155 10.09 15.84 14.68
CA HIS A 155 9.67 14.68 13.88
C HIS A 155 10.76 14.28 12.89
N HIS A 156 11.50 13.24 13.23
CA HIS A 156 12.65 12.77 12.44
C HIS A 156 12.20 11.78 11.35
N GLY A 157 12.93 11.78 10.24
CA GLY A 157 12.78 10.79 9.19
C GLY A 157 13.80 9.67 9.32
N VAL A 158 13.40 8.45 9.07
CA VAL A 158 14.28 7.28 9.00
C VAL A 158 14.34 6.80 7.56
N TRP A 159 15.53 6.80 6.98
CA TRP A 159 15.79 6.19 5.70
C TRP A 159 15.87 4.67 5.86
N MET A 160 15.06 3.96 5.08
CA MET A 160 15.09 2.50 5.03
C MET A 160 15.30 2.02 3.60
N GLN A 161 16.11 0.99 3.44
CA GLN A 161 16.47 0.43 2.15
C GLN A 161 16.30 -1.09 2.13
N LYS A 162 15.74 -1.59 1.06
CA LYS A 162 15.72 -3.01 0.71
C LYS A 162 16.71 -3.24 -0.42
N GLN A 163 17.74 -4.04 -0.14
CA GLN A 163 18.65 -4.52 -1.17
C GLN A 163 17.95 -5.62 -1.96
N ARG A 164 17.83 -5.41 -3.27
CA ARG A 164 17.39 -6.45 -4.18
C ARG A 164 18.63 -6.93 -4.92
N THR A 165 19.07 -8.14 -4.63
CA THR A 165 20.07 -8.83 -5.45
C THR A 165 19.48 -8.95 -6.85
N ALA A 166 20.04 -8.24 -7.82
CA ALA A 166 19.82 -8.59 -9.21
C ALA A 166 20.14 -10.07 -9.31
N ASP A 167 19.21 -10.86 -9.82
CA ASP A 167 19.36 -12.29 -10.04
C ASP A 167 20.70 -12.52 -10.74
N ARG A 168 21.69 -13.00 -9.99
CA ARG A 168 22.98 -13.35 -10.54
C ARG A 168 22.72 -14.64 -11.30
N PRO A 169 22.82 -14.66 -12.64
CA PRO A 169 22.61 -15.90 -13.38
C PRO A 169 23.50 -16.99 -12.74
N PRO A 170 23.02 -18.23 -12.62
CA PRO A 170 23.78 -19.30 -12.03
C PRO A 170 25.14 -19.36 -12.72
N LYS A 171 26.22 -19.31 -11.92
CA LYS A 171 27.58 -19.54 -12.45
C LYS A 171 27.57 -20.92 -13.09
N LEU A 172 27.58 -20.98 -14.41
CA LEU A 172 27.91 -22.19 -15.13
C LEU A 172 29.28 -22.61 -14.64
N ARG A 173 29.34 -23.72 -13.89
CA ARG A 173 30.59 -24.39 -13.61
C ARG A 173 31.00 -25.07 -14.91
N VAL A 174 32.08 -24.60 -15.49
CA VAL A 174 32.86 -25.30 -16.53
C VAL A 174 33.68 -26.36 -15.86
#